data_d9b8dd715a2567bd7272981acd33608f
#
_entry.id   d9b8dd715a2567bd7272981acd33608f
#
_cell.length_a   1.000
_cell.length_b   1.000
_cell.length_c   1.000
_cell.angle_alpha   90.00
_cell.angle_beta   90.00
_cell.angle_gamma   90.00
#
_symmetry.space_group_name_H-M   'P 1'
#
loop_
_entity.id
_entity.type
_entity.pdbx_description
1 polymer ?
#
loop_
_entity_poly.entity_id
_entity_poly.type
_entity_poly.pdbx_seq_one_letter_code
_entity_poly.pdbx_strand_id
1 'polypeptide(L)'
;MKPYYDHAGIRIYNCDCREWLADAPACFAVDAILTDPPYGIGFAEYMSHKDSAIEYRGFIKECVSLAEPHLVDGWFVVFQSATTVRQWPGWFDRPFRMVSYPKTFTQILKNIGPIYSTDYALFWPIGEPRTPRGHGRDWCVAATSDMSRRYPGHPCNRPIDEMLHAVGTFTVEGQTILDMFMGSGTTLVAAKEQGRKAIGIEIEERYCEIAAKRLSQEVLPLEMASA
;
A
#
# COMPACT_ATOMS: atom_id res chain seq x y z
N MET A 1 -2.05 18.17 -11.33
CA MET A 1 -1.19 18.67 -10.21
C MET A 1 0.30 18.48 -10.50
N LYS A 2 1.21 19.31 -9.90
CA LYS A 2 2.66 19.13 -10.01
C LYS A 2 3.12 18.08 -8.98
N PRO A 3 3.95 17.09 -9.35
CA PRO A 3 4.47 16.13 -8.39
C PRO A 3 5.42 16.78 -7.37
N TYR A 4 5.38 16.28 -6.14
CA TYR A 4 6.32 16.59 -5.06
C TYR A 4 7.70 15.96 -5.34
N TYR A 5 7.71 14.76 -5.93
CA TYR A 5 8.90 14.04 -6.37
C TYR A 5 8.61 13.34 -7.71
N ASP A 6 9.57 13.37 -8.63
CA ASP A 6 9.48 12.68 -9.93
C ASP A 6 10.88 12.24 -10.36
N HIS A 7 11.17 10.94 -10.23
CA HIS A 7 12.45 10.37 -10.64
C HIS A 7 12.31 8.87 -10.93
N ALA A 8 13.01 8.40 -11.96
CA ALA A 8 13.10 6.98 -12.32
C ALA A 8 11.75 6.24 -12.43
N GLY A 9 10.69 6.92 -12.90
CA GLY A 9 9.37 6.33 -13.04
C GLY A 9 8.55 6.29 -11.74
N ILE A 10 9.06 6.86 -10.65
CA ILE A 10 8.36 6.99 -9.38
C ILE A 10 7.93 8.44 -9.19
N ARG A 11 6.65 8.67 -8.90
CA ARG A 11 6.09 9.99 -8.61
C ARG A 11 5.40 10.01 -7.28
N ILE A 12 5.52 11.12 -6.57
CA ILE A 12 4.81 11.39 -5.31
C ILE A 12 3.99 12.65 -5.48
N TYR A 13 2.76 12.64 -4.96
CA TYR A 13 1.90 13.80 -4.86
C TYR A 13 1.51 14.04 -3.40
N ASN A 14 1.69 15.29 -2.94
CA ASN A 14 1.26 15.69 -1.61
C ASN A 14 -0.11 16.36 -1.70
N CYS A 15 -1.16 15.58 -1.50
CA CYS A 15 -2.56 16.02 -1.54
C CYS A 15 -3.51 14.95 -1.02
N ASP A 16 -4.80 15.28 -0.92
CA ASP A 16 -5.86 14.29 -0.70
C ASP A 16 -6.00 13.40 -1.96
N CYS A 17 -6.01 12.08 -1.77
CA CYS A 17 -6.11 11.13 -2.87
C CYS A 17 -7.42 11.27 -3.66
N ARG A 18 -8.51 11.70 -3.02
CA ARG A 18 -9.81 11.92 -3.68
C ARG A 18 -9.75 13.10 -4.63
N GLU A 19 -9.12 14.20 -4.22
CA GLU A 19 -8.90 15.37 -5.08
C GLU A 19 -8.02 15.01 -6.27
N TRP A 20 -6.94 14.27 -6.02
CA TRP A 20 -6.03 13.84 -7.07
C TRP A 20 -6.71 12.94 -8.10
N LEU A 21 -7.49 11.94 -7.63
CA LEU A 21 -8.21 10.99 -8.49
C LEU A 21 -9.32 11.68 -9.28
N ALA A 22 -10.05 12.62 -8.68
CA ALA A 22 -11.09 13.38 -9.35
C ALA A 22 -10.54 14.30 -10.45
N ASP A 23 -9.30 14.81 -10.29
CA ASP A 23 -8.61 15.69 -11.24
C ASP A 23 -7.76 14.91 -12.27
N ALA A 24 -7.64 13.59 -12.11
CA ALA A 24 -6.87 12.76 -13.00
C ALA A 24 -7.48 12.74 -14.41
N PRO A 25 -6.66 12.84 -15.48
CA PRO A 25 -7.17 12.78 -16.85
C PRO A 25 -7.92 11.47 -17.11
N ALA A 26 -8.98 11.52 -17.91
CA ALA A 26 -9.76 10.32 -18.29
C ALA A 26 -8.92 9.23 -18.98
N CYS A 27 -7.79 9.60 -19.59
CA CYS A 27 -6.84 8.66 -20.19
C CYS A 27 -5.77 8.15 -19.21
N PHE A 28 -5.78 8.60 -17.95
CA PHE A 28 -4.86 8.12 -16.93
C PHE A 28 -5.22 6.67 -16.57
N ALA A 29 -4.23 5.79 -16.61
CA ALA A 29 -4.41 4.38 -16.31
C ALA A 29 -3.21 3.83 -15.55
N VAL A 30 -3.47 2.87 -14.68
CA VAL A 30 -2.48 2.09 -13.94
C VAL A 30 -2.76 0.60 -14.08
N ASP A 31 -1.75 -0.21 -13.88
CA ASP A 31 -1.82 -1.67 -14.01
C ASP A 31 -2.17 -2.36 -12.68
N ALA A 32 -1.93 -1.69 -11.56
CA ALA A 32 -2.32 -2.19 -10.25
C ALA A 32 -2.56 -1.05 -9.26
N ILE A 33 -3.46 -1.27 -8.31
CA ILE A 33 -3.63 -0.44 -7.13
C ILE A 33 -3.23 -1.30 -5.93
N LEU A 34 -2.15 -0.92 -5.24
CA LEU A 34 -1.67 -1.54 -4.01
C LEU A 34 -1.64 -0.48 -2.94
N THR A 35 -2.53 -0.57 -1.95
CA THR A 35 -2.74 0.53 -1.01
C THR A 35 -3.06 0.05 0.40
N ASP A 36 -2.61 0.82 1.40
CA ASP A 36 -2.76 0.53 2.83
C ASP A 36 -3.46 1.70 3.54
N PRO A 37 -4.80 1.80 3.44
CA PRO A 37 -5.54 2.91 4.02
C PRO A 37 -5.47 2.90 5.56
N PRO A 38 -5.63 4.05 6.22
CA PRO A 38 -5.80 4.10 7.67
C PRO A 38 -6.98 3.22 8.08
N TYR A 39 -6.88 2.50 9.21
CA TYR A 39 -7.87 1.48 9.56
C TYR A 39 -9.06 1.99 10.38
N GLY A 40 -9.17 3.28 10.65
CA GLY A 40 -10.27 3.86 11.43
C GLY A 40 -10.33 3.37 12.90
N ILE A 41 -9.26 2.76 13.41
CA ILE A 41 -9.17 2.19 14.76
C ILE A 41 -8.46 3.13 15.75
N GLY A 42 -8.96 4.40 15.84
CA GLY A 42 -8.62 5.25 16.98
C GLY A 42 -7.15 5.71 17.10
N PHE A 43 -6.38 5.76 16.04
CA PHE A 43 -5.15 6.54 15.99
C PHE A 43 -5.50 8.02 15.82
N ALA A 44 -6.18 8.58 16.84
CA ALA A 44 -6.72 9.92 16.85
C ALA A 44 -5.69 11.06 16.70
N GLU A 45 -4.40 10.75 16.70
CA GLU A 45 -3.33 11.70 16.40
C GLU A 45 -3.13 11.92 14.89
N TYR A 46 -3.68 11.05 14.04
CA TYR A 46 -3.48 11.06 12.59
C TYR A 46 -4.68 11.54 11.79
N MET A 47 -5.86 11.56 12.38
CA MET A 47 -7.06 12.02 11.71
C MET A 47 -7.65 13.14 12.57
N SER A 48 -7.63 14.36 12.06
CA SER A 48 -8.18 15.56 12.71
C SER A 48 -9.71 15.51 12.92
N HIS A 49 -10.34 14.38 12.59
CA HIS A 49 -11.78 14.16 12.74
C HIS A 49 -12.05 12.88 13.53
N LYS A 50 -13.06 12.93 14.37
CA LYS A 50 -13.62 11.80 15.13
C LYS A 50 -14.34 10.87 14.15
N ASP A 51 -13.58 10.04 13.42
CA ASP A 51 -14.16 9.16 12.43
C ASP A 51 -14.95 8.06 13.12
N SER A 52 -16.27 8.15 13.03
CA SER A 52 -17.12 7.02 13.31
C SER A 52 -16.84 5.91 12.27
N ALA A 53 -17.12 4.65 12.62
CA ALA A 53 -16.95 3.54 11.68
C ALA A 53 -17.79 3.73 10.39
N ILE A 54 -18.86 4.53 10.45
CA ILE A 54 -19.72 4.88 9.31
C ILE A 54 -19.00 5.85 8.37
N GLU A 55 -18.35 6.88 8.92
CA GLU A 55 -17.60 7.87 8.15
C GLU A 55 -16.40 7.22 7.46
N TYR A 56 -15.67 6.36 8.17
CA TYR A 56 -14.58 5.58 7.60
C TYR A 56 -15.04 4.70 6.45
N ARG A 57 -16.17 3.99 6.58
CA ARG A 57 -16.74 3.20 5.49
C ARG A 57 -17.06 4.06 4.27
N GLY A 58 -17.67 5.22 4.47
CA GLY A 58 -18.00 6.18 3.41
C GLY A 58 -16.74 6.63 2.68
N PHE A 59 -15.72 7.04 3.42
CA PHE A 59 -14.43 7.46 2.90
C PHE A 59 -13.74 6.37 2.04
N ILE A 60 -13.64 5.14 2.54
CA ILE A 60 -13.03 4.04 1.78
C ILE A 60 -13.82 3.71 0.51
N LYS A 61 -15.15 3.71 0.59
CA LYS A 61 -16.00 3.48 -0.59
C LYS A 61 -15.79 4.55 -1.67
N GLU A 62 -15.68 5.80 -1.27
CA GLU A 62 -15.40 6.92 -2.16
C GLU A 62 -14.03 6.74 -2.83
N CYS A 63 -12.97 6.47 -2.06
CA CYS A 63 -11.62 6.25 -2.60
C CYS A 63 -11.58 5.09 -3.60
N VAL A 64 -12.19 3.96 -3.29
CA VAL A 64 -12.27 2.80 -4.20
C VAL A 64 -13.03 3.16 -5.48
N SER A 65 -14.19 3.84 -5.34
CA SER A 65 -15.01 4.25 -6.48
C SER A 65 -14.31 5.22 -7.43
N LEU A 66 -13.51 6.13 -6.89
CA LEU A 66 -12.72 7.07 -7.68
C LEU A 66 -11.51 6.40 -8.34
N ALA A 67 -10.92 5.40 -7.70
CA ALA A 67 -9.69 4.78 -8.18
C ALA A 67 -9.93 3.68 -9.23
N GLU A 68 -11.00 2.90 -9.10
CA GLU A 68 -11.30 1.78 -10.01
C GLU A 68 -11.38 2.13 -11.50
N PRO A 69 -11.93 3.28 -11.92
CA PRO A 69 -11.96 3.65 -13.32
C PRO A 69 -10.58 3.84 -13.97
N HIS A 70 -9.55 4.03 -13.14
CA HIS A 70 -8.16 4.18 -13.59
C HIS A 70 -7.38 2.86 -13.63
N LEU A 71 -7.97 1.77 -13.17
CA LEU A 71 -7.35 0.44 -13.17
C LEU A 71 -7.80 -0.33 -14.41
N VAL A 72 -6.87 -0.58 -15.33
CA VAL A 72 -7.15 -1.30 -16.60
C VAL A 72 -6.43 -2.64 -16.60
N ASP A 73 -7.20 -3.73 -16.74
CA ASP A 73 -6.69 -5.10 -16.76
C ASP A 73 -5.70 -5.39 -15.62
N GLY A 74 -6.09 -5.02 -14.40
CA GLY A 74 -5.20 -5.00 -13.25
C GLY A 74 -5.80 -5.52 -11.95
N TRP A 75 -4.98 -5.53 -10.90
CA TRP A 75 -5.36 -5.95 -9.56
C TRP A 75 -5.60 -4.75 -8.65
N PHE A 76 -6.75 -4.76 -7.97
CA PHE A 76 -6.97 -3.90 -6.81
C PHE A 76 -6.61 -4.68 -5.56
N VAL A 77 -5.65 -4.17 -4.79
CA VAL A 77 -5.12 -4.80 -3.57
C VAL A 77 -5.18 -3.79 -2.44
N VAL A 78 -5.89 -4.13 -1.37
CA VAL A 78 -6.02 -3.25 -0.21
C VAL A 78 -5.66 -4.00 1.07
N PHE A 79 -4.71 -3.43 1.81
CA PHE A 79 -4.28 -4.00 3.08
C PHE A 79 -5.28 -3.70 4.19
N GLN A 80 -5.46 -4.65 5.10
CA GLN A 80 -6.39 -4.56 6.21
C GLN A 80 -5.83 -5.26 7.45
N SER A 81 -6.19 -4.72 8.62
CA SER A 81 -5.93 -5.41 9.87
C SER A 81 -6.91 -6.57 10.09
N ALA A 82 -6.57 -7.49 10.99
CA ALA A 82 -7.46 -8.57 11.40
C ALA A 82 -8.79 -8.07 11.99
N THR A 83 -8.83 -6.84 12.51
CA THR A 83 -10.03 -6.25 13.08
C THR A 83 -10.99 -5.66 12.05
N THR A 84 -10.44 -5.11 10.96
CA THR A 84 -11.23 -4.42 9.93
C THR A 84 -11.59 -5.30 8.75
N VAL A 85 -10.78 -6.32 8.44
CA VAL A 85 -10.99 -7.22 7.29
C VAL A 85 -12.37 -7.86 7.26
N ARG A 86 -12.93 -8.21 8.42
CA ARG A 86 -14.27 -8.83 8.55
C ARG A 86 -15.43 -7.91 8.18
N GLN A 87 -15.20 -6.59 8.11
CA GLN A 87 -16.24 -5.61 7.79
C GLN A 87 -16.40 -5.43 6.27
N TRP A 88 -15.39 -5.76 5.50
CA TRP A 88 -15.36 -5.56 4.06
C TRP A 88 -16.48 -6.24 3.29
N PRO A 89 -16.88 -7.51 3.60
CA PRO A 89 -18.01 -8.14 2.91
C PRO A 89 -19.32 -7.36 2.99
N GLY A 90 -19.51 -6.60 4.07
CA GLY A 90 -20.69 -5.72 4.22
C GLY A 90 -20.52 -4.33 3.56
N TRP A 91 -19.33 -4.00 3.08
CA TRP A 91 -19.07 -2.71 2.45
C TRP A 91 -19.13 -2.75 0.93
N PHE A 92 -18.70 -3.86 0.32
CA PHE A 92 -18.61 -4.03 -1.12
C PHE A 92 -19.33 -5.29 -1.55
N ASP A 93 -20.25 -5.15 -2.49
CA ASP A 93 -20.97 -6.28 -3.11
C ASP A 93 -20.15 -6.83 -4.29
N ARG A 94 -19.04 -7.49 -3.93
CA ARG A 94 -18.16 -8.14 -4.91
C ARG A 94 -17.39 -9.28 -4.27
N PRO A 95 -17.02 -10.32 -5.03
CA PRO A 95 -16.09 -11.34 -4.57
C PRO A 95 -14.68 -10.76 -4.45
N PHE A 96 -13.96 -11.13 -3.41
CA PHE A 96 -12.54 -10.87 -3.23
C PHE A 96 -11.84 -12.09 -2.66
N ARG A 97 -10.52 -12.12 -2.83
CA ARG A 97 -9.63 -13.11 -2.22
C ARG A 97 -8.74 -12.42 -1.19
N MET A 98 -8.00 -13.21 -0.41
CA MET A 98 -7.11 -12.69 0.62
C MET A 98 -5.72 -13.29 0.49
N VAL A 99 -4.71 -12.45 0.75
CA VAL A 99 -3.35 -12.88 1.10
C VAL A 99 -3.16 -12.61 2.57
N SER A 100 -2.53 -13.56 3.28
CA SER A 100 -2.24 -13.47 4.70
C SER A 100 -0.80 -13.05 4.94
N TYR A 101 -0.59 -12.13 5.89
CA TYR A 101 0.71 -11.64 6.33
C TYR A 101 0.89 -11.90 7.83
N PRO A 102 1.20 -13.15 8.23
CA PRO A 102 1.43 -13.49 9.62
C PRO A 102 2.64 -12.73 10.17
N LYS A 103 2.50 -12.17 11.38
CA LYS A 103 3.58 -11.50 12.10
C LYS A 103 4.35 -12.51 12.93
N THR A 104 5.66 -12.39 12.98
CA THR A 104 6.51 -13.25 13.83
C THR A 104 6.51 -12.81 15.31
N PHE A 105 5.93 -11.66 15.60
CA PHE A 105 5.72 -11.18 16.97
C PHE A 105 4.24 -10.88 17.21
N THR A 106 3.84 -10.99 18.45
CA THR A 106 2.47 -10.80 18.86
C THR A 106 2.33 -9.47 19.60
N GLN A 107 1.49 -8.57 19.08
CA GLN A 107 1.07 -7.41 19.86
C GLN A 107 0.06 -7.86 20.92
N ILE A 108 0.43 -7.79 22.19
CA ILE A 108 -0.48 -8.05 23.30
C ILE A 108 -1.33 -6.79 23.49
N LEU A 109 -2.54 -6.80 22.94
CA LEU A 109 -3.54 -5.80 23.26
C LEU A 109 -4.15 -6.17 24.61
N LYS A 110 -3.98 -5.32 25.64
CA LYS A 110 -4.59 -5.52 26.96
C LYS A 110 -6.11 -5.65 26.80
N ASN A 111 -6.67 -6.73 27.35
CA ASN A 111 -8.12 -6.98 27.48
C ASN A 111 -8.91 -7.35 26.21
N ILE A 112 -8.28 -7.75 25.13
CA ILE A 112 -8.98 -8.21 23.92
C ILE A 112 -8.52 -9.62 23.61
N GLY A 113 -9.34 -10.62 23.88
CA GLY A 113 -9.32 -12.01 23.43
C GLY A 113 -8.08 -12.57 22.73
N PRO A 114 -8.20 -13.45 21.74
CA PRO A 114 -7.04 -14.02 21.04
C PRO A 114 -6.19 -12.95 20.37
N ILE A 115 -4.89 -13.12 20.48
CA ILE A 115 -3.88 -12.21 19.97
C ILE A 115 -3.92 -12.21 18.44
N TYR A 116 -4.14 -11.03 17.83
CA TYR A 116 -4.08 -10.87 16.39
C TYR A 116 -2.62 -10.71 15.94
N SER A 117 -2.14 -11.68 15.18
CA SER A 117 -0.77 -11.70 14.65
C SER A 117 -0.71 -11.72 13.12
N THR A 118 -1.81 -11.38 12.44
CA THR A 118 -1.90 -11.47 10.99
C THR A 118 -2.58 -10.24 10.43
N ASP A 119 -1.94 -9.60 9.46
CA ASP A 119 -2.58 -8.64 8.57
C ASP A 119 -3.03 -9.35 7.29
N TYR A 120 -3.90 -8.72 6.53
CA TYR A 120 -4.45 -9.28 5.31
C TYR A 120 -4.38 -8.26 4.17
N ALA A 121 -4.20 -8.75 2.95
CA ALA A 121 -4.51 -7.96 1.75
C ALA A 121 -5.73 -8.58 1.07
N LEU A 122 -6.77 -7.80 0.90
CA LEU A 122 -7.92 -8.15 0.09
C LEU A 122 -7.63 -7.78 -1.36
N PHE A 123 -7.98 -8.63 -2.31
CA PHE A 123 -7.74 -8.33 -3.71
C PHE A 123 -8.82 -8.86 -4.64
N TRP A 124 -9.03 -8.13 -5.74
CA TRP A 124 -9.94 -8.51 -6.82
C TRP A 124 -9.40 -8.03 -8.18
N PRO A 125 -9.74 -8.71 -9.28
CA PRO A 125 -9.36 -8.28 -10.61
C PRO A 125 -10.32 -7.21 -11.15
N ILE A 126 -9.78 -6.33 -11.98
CA ILE A 126 -10.54 -5.51 -12.94
C ILE A 126 -10.06 -5.92 -14.32
N GLY A 127 -11.00 -6.30 -15.22
CA GLY A 127 -10.65 -6.83 -16.52
C GLY A 127 -9.85 -8.14 -16.48
N GLU A 128 -8.83 -8.26 -17.29
CA GLU A 128 -7.96 -9.45 -17.41
C GLU A 128 -6.51 -9.12 -16.96
N PRO A 129 -6.23 -9.12 -15.65
CA PRO A 129 -4.92 -8.71 -15.13
C PRO A 129 -3.79 -9.62 -15.61
N ARG A 130 -2.67 -9.02 -15.98
CA ARG A 130 -1.42 -9.75 -16.21
C ARG A 130 -0.86 -10.22 -14.89
N THR A 131 -0.66 -11.52 -14.77
CA THR A 131 -0.03 -12.12 -13.59
C THR A 131 1.38 -12.62 -13.93
N PRO A 132 2.32 -12.55 -12.97
CA PRO A 132 3.62 -13.20 -13.12
C PRO A 132 3.48 -14.71 -13.44
N ARG A 133 4.41 -15.25 -14.20
CA ARG A 133 4.49 -16.70 -14.39
C ARG A 133 4.91 -17.36 -13.08
N GLY A 134 4.08 -18.25 -12.59
CA GLY A 134 4.22 -18.87 -11.29
C GLY A 134 3.21 -18.30 -10.31
N HIS A 135 2.59 -19.19 -9.54
CA HIS A 135 1.59 -18.77 -8.56
C HIS A 135 2.32 -18.21 -7.33
N GLY A 136 2.14 -16.95 -7.04
CA GLY A 136 2.53 -16.38 -5.76
C GLY A 136 1.84 -17.14 -4.63
N ARG A 137 2.50 -17.23 -3.47
CA ARG A 137 1.86 -17.79 -2.28
C ARG A 137 0.81 -16.81 -1.78
N ASP A 138 -0.31 -17.35 -1.28
CA ASP A 138 -1.37 -16.56 -0.61
C ASP A 138 -1.01 -16.19 0.84
N TRP A 139 0.27 -16.26 1.18
CA TRP A 139 0.82 -15.84 2.45
C TRP A 139 2.30 -15.43 2.31
N CYS A 140 2.71 -14.49 3.16
CA CYS A 140 4.11 -14.08 3.31
C CYS A 140 4.40 -13.78 4.78
N VAL A 141 5.46 -14.35 5.32
CA VAL A 141 5.98 -14.00 6.65
C VAL A 141 7.15 -13.07 6.46
N ALA A 142 6.97 -11.82 6.81
CA ALA A 142 8.07 -10.86 6.79
C ALA A 142 9.09 -11.21 7.89
N ALA A 143 10.37 -11.16 7.55
CA ALA A 143 11.40 -11.16 8.57
C ALA A 143 11.19 -9.90 9.43
N THR A 144 11.03 -10.08 10.73
CA THR A 144 10.91 -8.97 11.69
C THR A 144 12.27 -8.25 11.82
N SER A 145 12.67 -7.57 10.78
CA SER A 145 13.64 -6.51 10.96
C SER A 145 12.87 -5.36 11.64
N ASP A 146 13.39 -4.90 12.75
CA ASP A 146 12.86 -3.77 13.52
C ASP A 146 12.84 -2.50 12.67
N MET A 147 11.85 -2.40 11.78
CA MET A 147 11.69 -1.29 10.82
C MET A 147 11.39 0.02 11.55
N SER A 148 10.84 -0.06 12.78
CA SER A 148 10.61 1.12 13.63
C SER A 148 11.92 1.82 14.00
N ARG A 149 13.02 1.06 14.07
CA ARG A 149 14.37 1.62 14.31
C ARG A 149 15.03 2.16 13.05
N ARG A 150 14.68 1.65 11.87
CA ARG A 150 15.29 2.11 10.61
C ARG A 150 14.76 3.44 10.11
N TYR A 151 13.50 3.74 10.38
CA TYR A 151 12.85 4.97 9.95
C TYR A 151 12.02 5.55 11.10
N PRO A 152 12.68 6.17 12.09
CA PRO A 152 11.99 6.83 13.18
C PRO A 152 11.12 7.95 12.60
N GLY A 153 9.84 7.94 12.96
CA GLY A 153 8.92 9.01 12.56
C GLY A 153 7.62 8.55 11.89
N HIS A 154 7.47 7.26 11.52
CA HIS A 154 6.19 6.71 11.10
C HIS A 154 5.77 5.57 12.03
N PRO A 155 4.65 5.68 12.76
CA PRO A 155 4.28 4.71 13.80
C PRO A 155 3.86 3.33 13.28
N CYS A 156 3.51 3.23 11.99
CA CYS A 156 2.97 2.00 11.39
C CYS A 156 3.57 1.72 10.01
N ASN A 157 4.90 1.63 9.90
CA ASN A 157 5.53 1.22 8.65
C ASN A 157 5.27 -0.26 8.38
N ARG A 158 4.74 -0.56 7.20
CA ARG A 158 4.64 -1.94 6.73
C ARG A 158 6.03 -2.49 6.38
N PRO A 159 6.34 -3.76 6.75
CA PRO A 159 7.61 -4.39 6.37
C PRO A 159 7.83 -4.39 4.87
N ILE A 160 9.06 -4.14 4.43
CA ILE A 160 9.38 -4.13 2.99
C ILE A 160 9.14 -5.49 2.34
N ASP A 161 9.39 -6.59 3.04
CA ASP A 161 9.18 -7.96 2.53
C ASP A 161 7.72 -8.21 2.15
N GLU A 162 6.76 -7.66 2.91
CA GLU A 162 5.33 -7.75 2.60
C GLU A 162 5.00 -7.00 1.30
N MET A 163 5.59 -5.81 1.11
CA MET A 163 5.39 -5.03 -0.11
C MET A 163 6.10 -5.66 -1.32
N LEU A 164 7.31 -6.18 -1.16
CA LEU A 164 8.01 -6.93 -2.21
C LEU A 164 7.20 -8.15 -2.65
N HIS A 165 6.63 -8.89 -1.69
CA HIS A 165 5.75 -10.01 -1.99
C HIS A 165 4.49 -9.55 -2.74
N ALA A 166 3.82 -8.49 -2.30
CA ALA A 166 2.61 -7.97 -2.95
C ALA A 166 2.92 -7.47 -4.38
N VAL A 167 3.94 -6.63 -4.55
CA VAL A 167 4.37 -6.13 -5.87
C VAL A 167 4.70 -7.30 -6.81
N GLY A 168 5.50 -8.27 -6.34
CA GLY A 168 5.89 -9.43 -7.15
C GLY A 168 4.74 -10.39 -7.47
N THR A 169 3.70 -10.45 -6.62
CA THR A 169 2.53 -11.31 -6.82
C THR A 169 1.53 -10.70 -7.81
N PHE A 170 1.29 -9.40 -7.73
CA PHE A 170 0.21 -8.74 -8.44
C PHE A 170 0.65 -7.95 -9.68
N THR A 171 1.96 -7.82 -9.93
CA THR A 171 2.45 -7.05 -11.07
C THR A 171 3.62 -7.73 -11.78
N VAL A 172 3.86 -7.34 -13.03
CA VAL A 172 5.06 -7.69 -13.79
C VAL A 172 5.96 -6.46 -13.98
N GLU A 173 7.23 -6.66 -14.33
CA GLU A 173 8.19 -5.58 -14.56
C GLU A 173 7.66 -4.57 -15.60
N GLY A 174 7.94 -3.30 -15.37
CA GLY A 174 7.52 -2.17 -16.21
C GLY A 174 6.10 -1.66 -15.97
N GLN A 175 5.26 -2.40 -15.25
CA GLN A 175 3.91 -1.98 -14.88
C GLN A 175 3.91 -0.79 -13.91
N THR A 176 2.81 -0.03 -13.91
CA THR A 176 2.60 1.13 -13.05
C THR A 176 1.66 0.79 -11.89
N ILE A 177 2.11 1.06 -10.68
CA ILE A 177 1.35 0.85 -9.43
C ILE A 177 0.88 2.20 -8.90
N LEU A 178 -0.36 2.26 -8.42
CA LEU A 178 -0.90 3.39 -7.66
C LEU A 178 -1.03 2.98 -6.18
N ASP A 179 -0.46 3.80 -5.30
CA ASP A 179 -0.70 3.73 -3.85
C ASP A 179 -1.31 5.04 -3.38
N MET A 180 -2.58 4.99 -3.00
CA MET A 180 -3.37 6.16 -2.60
C MET A 180 -3.08 6.65 -1.18
N PHE A 181 -2.41 5.83 -0.38
CA PHE A 181 -2.07 6.09 1.02
C PHE A 181 -0.63 5.66 1.29
N MET A 182 0.31 6.20 0.51
CA MET A 182 1.68 5.67 0.47
C MET A 182 2.46 5.79 1.78
N GLY A 183 2.05 6.67 2.69
CA GLY A 183 2.75 6.93 3.93
C GLY A 183 4.24 7.24 3.68
N SER A 184 5.12 6.50 4.33
CA SER A 184 6.57 6.62 4.14
C SER A 184 7.11 5.97 2.84
N GLY A 185 6.25 5.54 1.92
CA GLY A 185 6.60 5.08 0.57
C GLY A 185 7.13 3.66 0.46
N THR A 186 6.76 2.74 1.36
CA THR A 186 7.27 1.36 1.30
C THR A 186 6.86 0.63 0.02
N THR A 187 5.62 0.84 -0.45
CA THR A 187 5.13 0.32 -1.74
C THR A 187 5.96 0.85 -2.90
N LEU A 188 6.30 2.14 -2.89
CA LEU A 188 7.09 2.78 -3.95
C LEU A 188 8.53 2.27 -4.00
N VAL A 189 9.12 2.04 -2.81
CA VAL A 189 10.46 1.42 -2.71
C VAL A 189 10.43 0.02 -3.27
N ALA A 190 9.45 -0.81 -2.88
CA ALA A 190 9.30 -2.17 -3.40
C ALA A 190 9.08 -2.19 -4.93
N ALA A 191 8.30 -1.25 -5.45
CA ALA A 191 8.07 -1.09 -6.88
C ALA A 191 9.38 -0.76 -7.62
N LYS A 192 10.17 0.22 -7.12
CA LYS A 192 11.47 0.60 -7.67
C LYS A 192 12.45 -0.59 -7.68
N GLU A 193 12.57 -1.31 -6.55
CA GLU A 193 13.48 -2.45 -6.43
C GLU A 193 13.16 -3.58 -7.42
N GLN A 194 11.90 -3.72 -7.79
CA GLN A 194 11.45 -4.76 -8.73
C GLN A 194 11.23 -4.26 -10.16
N GLY A 195 11.68 -3.07 -10.51
CA GLY A 195 11.59 -2.54 -11.88
C GLY A 195 10.18 -2.11 -12.31
N ARG A 196 9.31 -1.75 -11.34
CA ARG A 196 7.98 -1.19 -11.61
C ARG A 196 8.03 0.32 -11.53
N LYS A 197 7.06 0.99 -12.16
CA LYS A 197 6.77 2.40 -11.96
C LYS A 197 5.75 2.53 -10.82
N ALA A 198 5.76 3.65 -10.11
CA ALA A 198 4.76 3.87 -9.07
C ALA A 198 4.36 5.34 -8.95
N ILE A 199 3.11 5.51 -8.54
CA ILE A 199 2.53 6.80 -8.16
C ILE A 199 2.06 6.66 -6.73
N GLY A 200 2.59 7.48 -5.83
CA GLY A 200 2.18 7.56 -4.43
C GLY A 200 1.48 8.86 -4.14
N ILE A 201 0.38 8.79 -3.40
CA ILE A 201 -0.36 9.95 -2.91
C ILE A 201 -0.32 9.93 -1.39
N GLU A 202 -0.04 11.07 -0.77
CA GLU A 202 0.05 11.22 0.67
C GLU A 202 -0.33 12.64 1.07
N ILE A 203 -1.22 12.76 2.05
CA ILE A 203 -1.70 14.06 2.51
C ILE A 203 -0.70 14.77 3.42
N GLU A 204 0.09 14.01 4.18
CA GLU A 204 1.07 14.52 5.13
C GLU A 204 2.43 14.77 4.44
N GLU A 205 2.81 16.02 4.28
CA GLU A 205 4.06 16.41 3.61
C GLU A 205 5.30 15.75 4.23
N ARG A 206 5.33 15.60 5.56
CA ARG A 206 6.43 14.92 6.28
C ARG A 206 6.69 13.49 5.79
N TYR A 207 5.63 12.77 5.39
CA TYR A 207 5.78 11.42 4.85
C TYR A 207 6.22 11.44 3.39
N CYS A 208 5.77 12.43 2.61
CA CYS A 208 6.30 12.67 1.28
C CYS A 208 7.81 12.92 1.31
N GLU A 209 8.29 13.72 2.27
CA GLU A 209 9.72 13.98 2.45
C GLU A 209 10.50 12.70 2.79
N ILE A 210 9.98 11.88 3.73
CA ILE A 210 10.58 10.60 4.09
C ILE A 210 10.64 9.67 2.87
N ALA A 211 9.54 9.53 2.13
CA ALA A 211 9.46 8.68 0.96
C ALA A 211 10.44 9.15 -0.14
N ALA A 212 10.51 10.45 -0.42
CA ALA A 212 11.43 11.02 -1.39
C ALA A 212 12.91 10.75 -1.00
N LYS A 213 13.27 10.90 0.28
CA LYS A 213 14.62 10.57 0.78
C LYS A 213 14.95 9.09 0.60
N ARG A 214 14.01 8.18 0.93
CA ARG A 214 14.19 6.74 0.74
C ARG A 214 14.41 6.37 -0.74
N LEU A 215 13.61 6.95 -1.63
CA LEU A 215 13.68 6.71 -3.06
C LEU A 215 14.93 7.30 -3.72
N SER A 216 15.49 8.37 -3.14
CA SER A 216 16.73 8.99 -3.61
C SER A 216 17.99 8.25 -3.15
N GLN A 217 17.89 7.32 -2.21
CA GLN A 217 19.01 6.48 -1.82
C GLN A 217 19.29 5.47 -2.94
N GLU A 218 20.41 5.66 -3.62
CA GLU A 218 20.95 4.66 -4.52
C GLU A 218 21.62 3.56 -3.68
N VAL A 219 21.20 2.32 -3.88
CA VAL A 219 21.98 1.18 -3.41
C VAL A 219 23.20 1.12 -4.30
N LEU A 220 24.35 1.55 -3.80
CA LEU A 220 25.61 1.34 -4.50
C LEU A 220 25.74 -0.17 -4.74
N PRO A 221 25.93 -0.63 -6.00
CA PRO A 221 26.22 -2.03 -6.25
C PRO A 221 27.48 -2.37 -5.44
N LEU A 222 27.38 -3.31 -4.52
CA LEU A 222 28.54 -3.94 -3.93
C LEU A 222 29.26 -4.63 -5.10
N GLU A 223 30.29 -3.99 -5.64
CA GLU A 223 31.26 -4.68 -6.47
C GLU A 223 31.79 -5.84 -5.60
N MET A 224 31.38 -7.04 -5.96
CA MET A 224 31.99 -8.23 -5.39
C MET A 224 33.47 -8.15 -5.76
N ALA A 225 34.27 -7.73 -4.81
CA ALA A 225 35.71 -7.86 -4.92
C ALA A 225 36.02 -9.36 -5.11
N SER A 226 36.23 -9.76 -6.34
CA SER A 226 36.77 -11.08 -6.70
C SER A 226 38.19 -11.11 -6.17
N ALA A 227 38.38 -11.83 -5.06
CA ALA A 227 39.70 -12.28 -4.62
C ALA A 227 40.01 -13.62 -5.27
#